data_de060b3b89647253c2a7360993e6a212
#
_entry.id   de060b3b89647253c2a7360993e6a212
#
_cell.length_a   1.000
_cell.length_b   1.000
_cell.length_c   1.000
_cell.angle_alpha   90.00
_cell.angle_beta   90.00
_cell.angle_gamma   90.00
#
_symmetry.space_group_name_H-M   'P 1'
#
loop_
_entity.id
_entity.type
_entity.pdbx_description
1 polymer ?
#
loop_
_entity_poly.entity_id
_entity_poly.type
_entity_poly.pdbx_seq_one_letter_code
_entity_poly.pdbx_strand_id
1 'polypeptide(L)'
;MQGGEDAAQSSEWVEETVAAIRNRFPDCAITLSLGEKTREEYERFFRAGANRYLLRHETFNAEHYKLLHPAEMSQQNRIQCLHWLKEIGYQTGTGIMVGSPGQTTDHLIEDIRFIECFRPQMIGIGPFIPHQDTPFGTSAPGSIEQTLRLLSIFRLMLPDALIPATTALATLAPDGRERGILAGANVVMPNLSPCEERIKYALYNNKASLGAEAAEGLAMLNKQLQAIGYKVLPTRGDAPNGDNPFK
;
A
#
# COMPACT_ATOMS: atom_id res chain seq x y z
N MET A 1 2.59 -9.40 4.65
CA MET A 1 3.82 -9.76 3.91
C MET A 1 3.94 -8.84 2.72
N GLN A 2 5.13 -8.34 2.44
CA GLN A 2 5.36 -7.42 1.33
C GLN A 2 6.62 -7.85 0.59
N GLY A 3 6.51 -7.86 -0.73
CA GLY A 3 7.59 -8.20 -1.63
C GLY A 3 7.46 -7.54 -2.95
N GLY A 4 7.94 -7.41 -3.92
CA GLY A 4 7.67 -6.89 -5.26
C GLY A 4 7.19 -7.98 -6.20
N GLU A 5 7.42 -7.79 -7.48
CA GLU A 5 7.30 -8.82 -8.49
C GLU A 5 8.54 -9.74 -8.40
N ASP A 6 8.52 -10.68 -7.46
CA ASP A 6 9.63 -11.61 -7.22
C ASP A 6 9.26 -13.03 -7.70
N ALA A 7 9.83 -13.40 -8.85
CA ALA A 7 9.64 -14.71 -9.45
C ALA A 7 10.31 -15.86 -8.66
N ALA A 8 11.25 -15.54 -7.76
CA ALA A 8 11.91 -16.55 -6.93
C ALA A 8 11.05 -16.99 -5.72
N GLN A 9 9.99 -16.25 -5.41
CA GLN A 9 9.06 -16.58 -4.35
C GLN A 9 8.07 -17.65 -4.82
N SER A 10 8.24 -18.90 -4.40
CA SER A 10 7.29 -19.95 -4.77
C SER A 10 5.94 -19.76 -4.08
N SER A 11 4.87 -20.10 -4.78
CA SER A 11 3.51 -20.01 -4.25
C SER A 11 3.27 -20.99 -3.09
N GLU A 12 3.94 -22.13 -3.09
CA GLU A 12 3.93 -23.11 -2.00
C GLU A 12 4.46 -22.48 -0.71
N TRP A 13 5.61 -21.83 -0.79
CA TRP A 13 6.21 -21.16 0.36
C TRP A 13 5.32 -20.04 0.92
N VAL A 14 4.68 -19.27 0.05
CA VAL A 14 3.74 -18.22 0.47
C VAL A 14 2.53 -18.84 1.18
N GLU A 15 1.93 -19.88 0.61
CA GLU A 15 0.78 -20.60 1.18
C GLU A 15 1.11 -21.17 2.55
N GLU A 16 2.22 -21.90 2.68
CA GLU A 16 2.67 -22.49 3.95
C GLU A 16 2.93 -21.40 5.01
N THR A 17 3.57 -20.31 4.61
CA THR A 17 3.85 -19.18 5.50
C THR A 17 2.55 -18.53 5.99
N VAL A 18 1.59 -18.29 5.10
CA VAL A 18 0.27 -17.74 5.44
C VAL A 18 -0.46 -18.65 6.40
N ALA A 19 -0.49 -19.96 6.12
CA ALA A 19 -1.11 -20.97 6.98
C ALA A 19 -0.46 -21.03 8.38
N ALA A 20 0.86 -20.99 8.44
CA ALA A 20 1.60 -20.95 9.71
C ALA A 20 1.28 -19.70 10.54
N ILE A 21 1.23 -18.52 9.90
CA ILE A 21 0.84 -17.27 10.56
C ILE A 21 -0.61 -17.35 11.05
N ARG A 22 -1.54 -17.86 10.22
CA ARG A 22 -2.96 -18.00 10.58
C ARG A 22 -3.14 -18.92 11.78
N ASN A 23 -2.44 -20.06 11.80
CA ASN A 23 -2.50 -21.00 12.91
C ASN A 23 -1.95 -20.42 14.21
N ARG A 24 -0.89 -19.62 14.13
CA ARG A 24 -0.25 -19.01 15.31
C ARG A 24 -0.97 -17.77 15.83
N PHE A 25 -1.61 -17.01 14.92
CA PHE A 25 -2.25 -15.74 15.20
C PHE A 25 -3.63 -15.68 14.52
N PRO A 26 -4.63 -16.42 15.03
CA PRO A 26 -5.93 -16.56 14.37
C PRO A 26 -6.70 -15.24 14.23
N ASP A 27 -6.49 -14.31 15.15
CA ASP A 27 -7.21 -13.03 15.16
C ASP A 27 -6.54 -11.93 14.31
N CYS A 28 -5.34 -12.15 13.81
CA CYS A 28 -4.65 -11.17 13.00
C CYS A 28 -5.17 -11.14 11.56
N ALA A 29 -5.30 -9.96 10.97
CA ALA A 29 -5.46 -9.84 9.53
C ALA A 29 -4.12 -10.07 8.82
N ILE A 30 -4.12 -10.93 7.81
CA ILE A 30 -2.95 -11.19 6.98
C ILE A 30 -3.12 -10.44 5.67
N THR A 31 -2.26 -9.44 5.46
CA THR A 31 -2.21 -8.65 4.23
C THR A 31 -1.03 -9.09 3.38
N LEU A 32 -1.29 -9.41 2.12
CA LEU A 32 -0.27 -9.70 1.12
C LEU A 32 -0.10 -8.51 0.17
N SER A 33 1.14 -8.27 -0.27
CA SER A 33 1.51 -7.34 -1.33
C SER A 33 2.73 -7.95 -2.04
N LEU A 34 2.48 -8.92 -2.90
CA LEU A 34 3.48 -9.80 -3.52
C LEU A 34 3.42 -9.76 -5.07
N GLY A 35 2.92 -8.65 -5.60
CA GLY A 35 2.83 -8.45 -7.04
C GLY A 35 1.68 -9.20 -7.71
N GLU A 36 1.80 -9.39 -9.02
CA GLU A 36 0.84 -10.11 -9.85
C GLU A 36 1.00 -11.62 -9.66
N LYS A 37 -0.12 -12.31 -9.54
CA LYS A 37 -0.19 -13.77 -9.44
C LYS A 37 -1.33 -14.28 -10.33
N THR A 38 -1.35 -15.58 -10.57
CA THR A 38 -2.49 -16.22 -11.24
C THR A 38 -3.71 -16.22 -10.30
N ARG A 39 -4.91 -16.35 -10.87
CA ARG A 39 -6.14 -16.46 -10.09
C ARG A 39 -6.08 -17.63 -9.10
N GLU A 40 -5.53 -18.77 -9.54
CA GLU A 40 -5.37 -19.97 -8.71
C GLU A 40 -4.47 -19.71 -7.50
N GLU A 41 -3.35 -19.02 -7.67
CA GLU A 41 -2.45 -18.65 -6.57
C GLU A 41 -3.14 -17.73 -5.57
N TYR A 42 -3.89 -16.71 -6.03
CA TYR A 42 -4.69 -15.86 -5.16
C TYR A 42 -5.71 -16.68 -4.36
N GLU A 43 -6.41 -17.64 -4.97
CA GLU A 43 -7.36 -18.52 -4.29
C GLU A 43 -6.68 -19.42 -3.25
N ARG A 44 -5.49 -19.96 -3.55
CA ARG A 44 -4.68 -20.74 -2.61
C ARG A 44 -4.30 -19.91 -1.38
N PHE A 45 -3.78 -18.71 -1.57
CA PHE A 45 -3.39 -17.84 -0.46
C PHE A 45 -4.59 -17.40 0.38
N PHE A 46 -5.73 -17.17 -0.25
CA PHE A 46 -6.98 -16.84 0.45
C PHE A 46 -7.44 -18.01 1.33
N ARG A 47 -7.48 -19.23 0.78
CA ARG A 47 -7.82 -20.44 1.54
C ARG A 47 -6.85 -20.73 2.68
N ALA A 48 -5.57 -20.42 2.51
CA ALA A 48 -4.56 -20.53 3.57
C ALA A 48 -4.76 -19.51 4.71
N GLY A 49 -5.58 -18.47 4.49
CA GLY A 49 -5.96 -17.52 5.54
C GLY A 49 -5.57 -16.06 5.29
N ALA A 50 -5.06 -15.70 4.12
CA ALA A 50 -4.85 -14.29 3.76
C ALA A 50 -6.20 -13.59 3.61
N ASN A 51 -6.35 -12.41 4.24
CA ASN A 51 -7.62 -11.67 4.26
C ASN A 51 -7.61 -10.48 3.31
N ARG A 52 -6.43 -9.91 3.08
CA ARG A 52 -6.25 -8.67 2.36
C ARG A 52 -5.15 -8.81 1.33
N TYR A 53 -5.31 -8.12 0.22
CA TYR A 53 -4.27 -8.03 -0.79
C TYR A 53 -4.15 -6.59 -1.28
N LEU A 54 -2.95 -6.04 -1.24
CA LEU A 54 -2.65 -4.72 -1.80
C LEU A 54 -1.88 -4.90 -3.11
N LEU A 55 -2.52 -4.52 -4.21
CA LEU A 55 -1.92 -4.49 -5.54
C LEU A 55 -2.16 -3.11 -6.15
N ARG A 56 -1.16 -2.26 -6.13
CA ARG A 56 -1.30 -0.91 -6.69
C ARG A 56 -1.39 -1.01 -8.21
N HIS A 57 -2.37 -0.34 -8.81
CA HIS A 57 -2.47 -0.26 -10.27
C HIS A 57 -1.46 0.71 -10.88
N GLU A 58 -0.85 1.56 -10.06
CA GLU A 58 0.17 2.57 -10.32
C GLU A 58 -0.29 3.70 -11.24
N THR A 59 -1.00 3.41 -12.31
CA THR A 59 -1.73 4.33 -13.17
C THR A 59 -2.77 3.56 -13.99
N PHE A 60 -3.93 4.15 -14.23
CA PHE A 60 -4.97 3.55 -15.08
C PHE A 60 -4.71 3.83 -16.57
N ASN A 61 -3.86 4.79 -16.89
CA ASN A 61 -3.47 5.09 -18.26
C ASN A 61 -2.46 4.07 -18.79
N ALA A 62 -2.78 3.39 -19.87
CA ALA A 62 -1.97 2.29 -20.42
C ALA A 62 -0.61 2.75 -20.96
N GLU A 63 -0.53 3.93 -21.57
CA GLU A 63 0.74 4.45 -22.12
C GLU A 63 1.66 4.93 -20.97
N HIS A 64 1.10 5.56 -19.96
CA HIS A 64 1.85 5.92 -18.77
C HIS A 64 2.33 4.66 -18.01
N TYR A 65 1.51 3.60 -17.96
CA TYR A 65 1.91 2.33 -17.35
C TYR A 65 3.13 1.73 -18.05
N LYS A 66 3.17 1.71 -19.38
CA LYS A 66 4.32 1.25 -20.18
C LYS A 66 5.60 2.06 -19.92
N LEU A 67 5.47 3.35 -19.62
CA LEU A 67 6.61 4.19 -19.28
C LEU A 67 7.22 3.78 -17.92
N LEU A 68 6.37 3.37 -16.98
CA LEU A 68 6.77 3.10 -15.59
C LEU A 68 7.24 1.66 -15.35
N HIS A 69 6.84 0.71 -16.20
CA HIS A 69 7.04 -0.72 -15.95
C HIS A 69 7.83 -1.41 -17.06
N PRO A 70 8.48 -2.55 -16.76
CA PRO A 70 9.09 -3.40 -17.77
C PRO A 70 8.11 -3.82 -18.86
N ALA A 71 8.64 -4.09 -20.07
CA ALA A 71 7.83 -4.40 -21.26
C ALA A 71 6.98 -5.67 -21.12
N GLU A 72 7.38 -6.58 -20.23
CA GLU A 72 6.67 -7.84 -19.96
C GLU A 72 5.40 -7.64 -19.13
N MET A 73 5.27 -6.49 -18.45
CA MET A 73 4.11 -6.15 -17.63
C MET A 73 3.08 -5.37 -18.43
N SER A 74 1.80 -5.64 -18.19
CA SER A 74 0.72 -4.90 -18.83
C SER A 74 -0.27 -4.34 -17.79
N GLN A 75 -0.73 -3.13 -18.04
CA GLN A 75 -1.78 -2.49 -17.26
C GLN A 75 -3.05 -3.36 -17.23
N GLN A 76 -3.41 -3.95 -18.36
CA GLN A 76 -4.60 -4.81 -18.45
C GLN A 76 -4.51 -6.03 -17.52
N ASN A 77 -3.35 -6.70 -17.46
CA ASN A 77 -3.15 -7.81 -16.53
C ASN A 77 -3.22 -7.36 -15.07
N ARG A 78 -2.62 -6.20 -14.75
CA ARG A 78 -2.68 -5.60 -13.40
C ARG A 78 -4.12 -5.36 -12.96
N ILE A 79 -4.95 -4.79 -13.82
CA ILE A 79 -6.37 -4.54 -13.55
C ILE A 79 -7.15 -5.85 -13.43
N GLN A 80 -6.85 -6.84 -14.28
CA GLN A 80 -7.47 -8.17 -14.20
C GLN A 80 -7.16 -8.86 -12.87
N CYS A 81 -5.93 -8.79 -12.39
CA CYS A 81 -5.55 -9.28 -11.07
C CYS A 81 -6.37 -8.63 -9.94
N LEU A 82 -6.59 -7.32 -10.00
CA LEU A 82 -7.43 -6.60 -9.03
C LEU A 82 -8.88 -7.10 -9.04
N HIS A 83 -9.44 -7.37 -10.22
CA HIS A 83 -10.78 -7.95 -10.31
C HIS A 83 -10.84 -9.35 -9.71
N TRP A 84 -9.87 -10.23 -10.00
CA TRP A 84 -9.79 -11.55 -9.39
C TRP A 84 -9.71 -11.50 -7.87
N LEU A 85 -8.86 -10.62 -7.33
CA LEU A 85 -8.75 -10.45 -5.87
C LEU A 85 -10.10 -10.08 -5.24
N LYS A 86 -10.85 -9.19 -5.86
CA LYS A 86 -12.17 -8.77 -5.39
C LYS A 86 -13.20 -9.89 -5.50
N GLU A 87 -13.24 -10.62 -6.62
CA GLU A 87 -14.13 -11.77 -6.85
C GLU A 87 -13.87 -12.93 -5.86
N ILE A 88 -12.61 -13.17 -5.51
CA ILE A 88 -12.22 -14.20 -4.52
C ILE A 88 -12.69 -13.82 -3.12
N GLY A 89 -12.87 -12.53 -2.82
CA GLY A 89 -13.37 -12.05 -1.53
C GLY A 89 -12.31 -11.39 -0.65
N TYR A 90 -11.13 -11.04 -1.17
CA TYR A 90 -10.17 -10.25 -0.43
C TYR A 90 -10.71 -8.85 -0.09
N GLN A 91 -10.34 -8.32 1.07
CA GLN A 91 -10.31 -6.88 1.24
C GLN A 91 -9.20 -6.34 0.31
N THR A 92 -9.63 -5.86 -0.86
CA THR A 92 -8.72 -5.53 -1.94
C THR A 92 -8.27 -4.08 -1.82
N GLY A 93 -6.96 -3.90 -1.92
CA GLY A 93 -6.33 -2.59 -1.96
C GLY A 93 -5.70 -2.30 -3.32
N THR A 94 -5.81 -1.07 -3.75
CA THR A 94 -5.09 -0.55 -4.92
C THR A 94 -4.46 0.81 -4.62
N GLY A 95 -3.90 1.49 -5.61
CA GLY A 95 -3.31 2.81 -5.42
C GLY A 95 -2.36 3.23 -6.51
N ILE A 96 -1.78 4.41 -6.30
CA ILE A 96 -0.90 5.10 -7.24
C ILE A 96 0.31 5.73 -6.55
N MET A 97 1.33 6.08 -7.33
CA MET A 97 2.37 7.03 -6.92
C MET A 97 2.03 8.41 -7.49
N VAL A 98 2.05 9.43 -6.63
CA VAL A 98 1.77 10.81 -7.04
C VAL A 98 3.04 11.49 -7.52
N GLY A 99 3.02 12.05 -8.73
CA GLY A 99 4.17 12.68 -9.34
C GLY A 99 5.20 11.70 -9.88
N SER A 100 4.79 10.48 -10.26
CA SER A 100 5.65 9.55 -11.00
C SER A 100 6.06 10.14 -12.36
N PRO A 101 7.22 9.75 -12.92
CA PRO A 101 7.71 10.30 -14.17
C PRO A 101 6.67 10.25 -15.29
N GLY A 102 6.43 11.38 -15.97
CA GLY A 102 5.44 11.48 -17.03
C GLY A 102 3.97 11.58 -16.59
N GLN A 103 3.67 11.58 -15.29
CA GLN A 103 2.30 11.71 -14.80
C GLN A 103 1.72 13.09 -15.10
N THR A 104 0.51 13.12 -15.65
CA THR A 104 -0.26 14.33 -15.94
C THR A 104 -1.50 14.42 -15.06
N THR A 105 -2.17 15.58 -15.08
CA THR A 105 -3.46 15.75 -14.41
C THR A 105 -4.53 14.82 -14.99
N ASP A 106 -4.51 14.57 -16.30
CA ASP A 106 -5.47 13.67 -16.95
C ASP A 106 -5.28 12.24 -16.47
N HIS A 107 -4.03 11.77 -16.31
CA HIS A 107 -3.75 10.46 -15.72
C HIS A 107 -4.32 10.35 -14.29
N LEU A 108 -4.18 11.38 -13.46
CA LEU A 108 -4.77 11.40 -12.12
C LEU A 108 -6.29 11.39 -12.14
N ILE A 109 -6.93 12.03 -13.12
CA ILE A 109 -8.39 11.98 -13.30
C ILE A 109 -8.84 10.56 -13.69
N GLU A 110 -8.11 9.88 -14.57
CA GLU A 110 -8.36 8.49 -14.92
C GLU A 110 -8.24 7.57 -13.69
N ASP A 111 -7.19 7.76 -12.88
CA ASP A 111 -6.97 7.02 -11.64
C ASP A 111 -8.10 7.24 -10.62
N ILE A 112 -8.54 8.49 -10.43
CA ILE A 112 -9.66 8.83 -9.53
C ILE A 112 -10.93 8.13 -9.99
N ARG A 113 -11.26 8.18 -11.29
CA ARG A 113 -12.44 7.52 -11.84
C ARG A 113 -12.39 6.00 -11.72
N PHE A 114 -11.20 5.41 -11.95
CA PHE A 114 -11.00 3.98 -11.74
C PHE A 114 -11.26 3.60 -10.27
N ILE A 115 -10.67 4.31 -9.31
CA ILE A 115 -10.86 4.07 -7.88
C ILE A 115 -12.33 4.26 -7.47
N GLU A 116 -13.03 5.26 -8.02
CA GLU A 116 -14.46 5.48 -7.80
C GLU A 116 -15.31 4.28 -8.23
N CYS A 117 -15.06 3.77 -9.43
CA CYS A 117 -15.79 2.61 -9.98
C CYS A 117 -15.39 1.30 -9.31
N PHE A 118 -14.10 1.09 -9.08
CA PHE A 118 -13.57 -0.14 -8.49
C PHE A 118 -13.93 -0.29 -7.02
N ARG A 119 -14.03 0.82 -6.26
CA ARG A 119 -14.35 0.87 -4.82
C ARG A 119 -13.50 -0.08 -3.98
N PRO A 120 -12.18 0.13 -3.91
CA PRO A 120 -11.29 -0.69 -3.08
C PRO A 120 -11.53 -0.44 -1.59
N GLN A 121 -11.26 -1.44 -0.75
CA GLN A 121 -11.27 -1.29 0.70
C GLN A 121 -9.99 -0.62 1.24
N MET A 122 -8.91 -0.62 0.46
CA MET A 122 -7.64 0.03 0.82
C MET A 122 -7.14 0.87 -0.35
N ILE A 123 -6.60 2.06 -0.07
CA ILE A 123 -6.01 2.94 -1.10
C ILE A 123 -4.59 3.31 -0.67
N GLY A 124 -3.60 2.70 -1.31
CA GLY A 124 -2.18 2.98 -1.09
C GLY A 124 -1.70 4.14 -1.96
N ILE A 125 -1.68 5.35 -1.42
CA ILE A 125 -1.24 6.55 -2.12
C ILE A 125 -0.10 7.23 -1.39
N GLY A 126 0.90 7.69 -2.14
CA GLY A 126 2.02 8.45 -1.60
C GLY A 126 2.79 9.15 -2.71
N PRO A 127 3.59 10.16 -2.36
CA PRO A 127 4.44 10.82 -3.35
C PRO A 127 5.48 9.85 -3.90
N PHE A 128 5.79 9.98 -5.19
CA PHE A 128 6.91 9.29 -5.80
C PHE A 128 8.21 9.76 -5.14
N ILE A 129 9.09 8.83 -4.82
CA ILE A 129 10.46 9.11 -4.34
C ILE A 129 11.42 8.26 -5.18
N PRO A 130 12.36 8.86 -5.90
CA PRO A 130 13.31 8.14 -6.73
C PRO A 130 14.23 7.24 -5.90
N HIS A 131 14.67 6.14 -6.49
CA HIS A 131 15.76 5.32 -5.97
C HIS A 131 16.91 5.33 -6.97
N GLN A 132 18.13 5.57 -6.50
CA GLN A 132 19.33 5.72 -7.32
C GLN A 132 19.60 4.54 -8.27
N ASP A 133 19.22 3.33 -7.87
CA ASP A 133 19.46 2.09 -8.63
C ASP A 133 18.29 1.77 -9.59
N THR A 134 17.43 2.74 -9.89
CA THR A 134 16.33 2.59 -10.85
C THR A 134 16.50 3.50 -12.05
N PRO A 135 15.85 3.22 -13.19
CA PRO A 135 15.85 4.12 -14.35
C PRO A 135 15.39 5.55 -14.04
N PHE A 136 14.64 5.74 -12.96
CA PHE A 136 14.09 7.02 -12.53
C PHE A 136 14.88 7.68 -11.40
N GLY A 137 16.10 7.23 -11.11
CA GLY A 137 16.92 7.69 -9.99
C GLY A 137 17.25 9.19 -10.00
N THR A 138 17.20 9.84 -11.17
CA THR A 138 17.42 11.28 -11.35
C THR A 138 16.14 12.09 -11.46
N SER A 139 14.96 11.45 -11.39
CA SER A 139 13.67 12.13 -11.48
C SER A 139 13.38 12.94 -10.22
N ALA A 140 12.62 14.03 -10.37
CA ALA A 140 12.16 14.81 -9.22
C ALA A 140 11.16 13.98 -8.36
N PRO A 141 11.16 14.15 -7.05
CA PRO A 141 10.14 13.55 -6.20
C PRO A 141 8.75 14.16 -6.46
N GLY A 142 7.72 13.40 -6.15
CA GLY A 142 6.33 13.83 -6.24
C GLY A 142 5.96 14.89 -5.20
N SER A 143 4.88 15.61 -5.46
CA SER A 143 4.41 16.71 -4.61
C SER A 143 3.65 16.21 -3.38
N ILE A 144 4.05 16.66 -2.19
CA ILE A 144 3.33 16.45 -0.93
C ILE A 144 1.93 17.07 -1.03
N GLU A 145 1.83 18.32 -1.47
CA GLU A 145 0.56 19.03 -1.55
C GLU A 145 -0.45 18.34 -2.47
N GLN A 146 0.01 17.85 -3.62
CA GLN A 146 -0.84 17.08 -4.52
C GLN A 146 -1.28 15.76 -3.90
N THR A 147 -0.38 15.08 -3.18
CA THR A 147 -0.71 13.84 -2.45
C THR A 147 -1.77 14.10 -1.38
N LEU A 148 -1.63 15.16 -0.58
CA LEU A 148 -2.60 15.52 0.45
C LEU A 148 -3.98 15.85 -0.13
N ARG A 149 -4.03 16.58 -1.25
CA ARG A 149 -5.30 16.84 -1.97
C ARG A 149 -5.98 15.54 -2.42
N LEU A 150 -5.21 14.61 -2.99
CA LEU A 150 -5.75 13.31 -3.42
C LEU A 150 -6.20 12.45 -2.24
N LEU A 151 -5.50 12.48 -1.10
CA LEU A 151 -5.96 11.84 0.14
C LEU A 151 -7.34 12.36 0.55
N SER A 152 -7.52 13.69 0.54
CA SER A 152 -8.80 14.31 0.88
C SER A 152 -9.91 13.93 -0.11
N ILE A 153 -9.61 13.92 -1.42
CA ILE A 153 -10.56 13.49 -2.46
C ILE A 153 -10.99 12.05 -2.21
N PHE A 154 -10.05 11.12 -2.03
CA PHE A 154 -10.38 9.72 -1.82
C PHE A 154 -11.12 9.49 -0.50
N ARG A 155 -10.83 10.24 0.56
CA ARG A 155 -11.58 10.16 1.81
C ARG A 155 -13.03 10.59 1.63
N LEU A 156 -13.28 11.66 0.88
CA LEU A 156 -14.64 12.13 0.60
C LEU A 156 -15.41 11.16 -0.31
N MET A 157 -14.74 10.57 -1.30
CA MET A 157 -15.34 9.61 -2.24
C MET A 157 -15.63 8.25 -1.59
N LEU A 158 -14.72 7.77 -0.74
CA LEU A 158 -14.76 6.44 -0.10
C LEU A 158 -14.53 6.59 1.41
N PRO A 159 -15.56 7.03 2.17
CA PRO A 159 -15.44 7.33 3.60
C PRO A 159 -14.93 6.17 4.47
N ASP A 160 -15.22 4.94 4.06
CA ASP A 160 -14.87 3.72 4.79
C ASP A 160 -13.52 3.11 4.39
N ALA A 161 -12.87 3.62 3.35
CA ALA A 161 -11.61 3.07 2.87
C ALA A 161 -10.47 3.22 3.88
N LEU A 162 -9.62 2.22 3.95
CA LEU A 162 -8.37 2.28 4.70
C LEU A 162 -7.32 3.01 3.85
N ILE A 163 -6.91 4.19 4.28
CA ILE A 163 -5.96 5.04 3.55
C ILE A 163 -4.76 5.33 4.45
N PRO A 164 -3.56 4.82 4.15
CA PRO A 164 -2.38 5.05 4.97
C PRO A 164 -1.79 6.45 4.79
N ALA A 165 -1.37 7.07 5.90
CA ALA A 165 -0.35 8.10 5.88
C ALA A 165 1.00 7.42 5.68
N THR A 166 1.50 7.44 4.44
CA THR A 166 2.64 6.62 4.03
C THR A 166 3.98 7.10 4.59
N THR A 167 4.94 6.19 4.69
CA THR A 167 6.32 6.53 5.04
C THR A 167 6.95 7.52 4.04
N ALA A 168 6.51 7.49 2.77
CA ALA A 168 6.97 8.43 1.75
C ALA A 168 6.64 9.89 2.11
N LEU A 169 5.46 10.18 2.67
CA LEU A 169 5.12 11.52 3.18
C LEU A 169 6.07 11.92 4.31
N ALA A 170 6.33 11.04 5.27
CA ALA A 170 7.24 11.31 6.38
C ALA A 170 8.71 11.42 5.94
N THR A 171 9.08 10.86 4.78
CA THR A 171 10.42 10.99 4.21
C THR A 171 10.63 12.35 3.55
N LEU A 172 9.60 12.88 2.88
CA LEU A 172 9.68 14.17 2.20
C LEU A 172 9.44 15.37 3.14
N ALA A 173 8.69 15.18 4.25
CA ALA A 173 8.48 16.21 5.26
C ALA A 173 8.42 15.60 6.66
N PRO A 174 9.06 16.23 7.66
CA PRO A 174 9.05 15.73 9.05
C PRO A 174 7.64 15.58 9.63
N ASP A 175 6.70 16.45 9.26
CA ASP A 175 5.28 16.46 9.65
C ASP A 175 4.36 15.79 8.61
N GLY A 176 4.93 15.13 7.60
CA GLY A 176 4.18 14.58 6.46
C GLY A 176 3.15 13.52 6.85
N ARG A 177 3.41 12.76 7.91
CA ARG A 177 2.45 11.75 8.42
C ARG A 177 1.25 12.42 9.08
N GLU A 178 1.49 13.39 9.95
CA GLU A 178 0.46 14.16 10.64
C GLU A 178 -0.43 14.90 9.63
N ARG A 179 0.17 15.57 8.66
CA ARG A 179 -0.56 16.21 7.55
C ARG A 179 -1.38 15.22 6.75
N GLY A 180 -0.85 14.01 6.50
CA GLY A 180 -1.58 12.94 5.84
C GLY A 180 -2.83 12.51 6.61
N ILE A 181 -2.74 12.35 7.94
CA ILE A 181 -3.88 12.04 8.81
C ILE A 181 -4.90 13.18 8.76
N LEU A 182 -4.48 14.43 8.91
CA LEU A 182 -5.37 15.59 8.84
C LEU A 182 -6.02 15.75 7.46
N ALA A 183 -5.37 15.28 6.39
CA ALA A 183 -5.92 15.27 5.03
C ALA A 183 -6.89 14.09 4.76
N GLY A 184 -7.08 13.15 5.72
CA GLY A 184 -8.05 12.06 5.58
C GLY A 184 -7.49 10.65 5.63
N ALA A 185 -6.17 10.46 5.79
CA ALA A 185 -5.63 9.13 6.07
C ALA A 185 -6.10 8.64 7.45
N ASN A 186 -6.29 7.32 7.59
CA ASN A 186 -6.75 6.69 8.84
C ASN A 186 -5.95 5.45 9.22
N VAL A 187 -4.86 5.18 8.53
CA VAL A 187 -3.96 4.05 8.81
C VAL A 187 -2.54 4.56 8.97
N VAL A 188 -1.84 4.05 9.95
CA VAL A 188 -0.39 4.22 10.12
C VAL A 188 0.28 2.86 10.14
N MET A 189 1.44 2.76 9.50
CA MET A 189 2.19 1.50 9.38
C MET A 189 3.56 1.68 10.04
N PRO A 190 3.70 1.35 11.33
CA PRO A 190 5.01 1.32 11.97
C PRO A 190 5.85 0.19 11.37
N ASN A 191 7.14 0.43 11.19
CA ASN A 191 8.06 -0.62 10.77
C ASN A 191 8.50 -1.43 12.01
N LEU A 192 8.02 -2.67 12.09
CA LEU A 192 8.34 -3.59 13.18
C LEU A 192 9.45 -4.60 12.83
N SER A 193 10.03 -4.52 11.64
CA SER A 193 11.14 -5.39 11.25
C SER A 193 12.36 -5.14 12.14
N PRO A 194 13.20 -6.15 12.43
CA PRO A 194 14.48 -5.97 13.08
C PRO A 194 15.35 -4.92 12.38
N CYS A 195 16.09 -4.12 13.11
CA CYS A 195 16.88 -3.01 12.55
C CYS A 195 17.86 -3.46 11.47
N GLU A 196 18.52 -4.60 11.67
CA GLU A 196 19.45 -5.20 10.70
C GLU A 196 18.80 -5.62 9.37
N GLU A 197 17.49 -5.96 9.39
CA GLU A 197 16.76 -6.33 8.18
C GLU A 197 16.17 -5.11 7.45
N ARG A 198 15.98 -3.98 8.14
CA ARG A 198 15.42 -2.76 7.54
C ARG A 198 16.30 -2.18 6.44
N ILE A 199 17.61 -2.29 6.58
CA ILE A 199 18.59 -1.80 5.60
C ILE A 199 18.47 -2.55 4.27
N LYS A 200 18.16 -3.85 4.32
CA LYS A 200 17.95 -4.69 3.14
C LYS A 200 16.70 -4.35 2.35
N TYR A 201 15.77 -3.58 2.94
CA TYR A 201 14.47 -3.22 2.36
C TYR A 201 14.34 -1.70 2.18
N ALA A 202 15.29 -1.10 1.50
CA ALA A 202 15.25 0.31 1.14
C ALA A 202 14.57 0.48 -0.22
N LEU A 203 13.26 0.78 -0.24
CA LEU A 203 12.48 0.99 -1.47
C LEU A 203 12.81 2.33 -2.18
N TYR A 204 13.42 3.27 -1.47
CA TYR A 204 13.83 4.59 -1.96
C TYR A 204 14.88 5.20 -1.03
N ASN A 205 15.60 6.21 -1.53
CA ASN A 205 16.66 6.88 -0.79
C ASN A 205 16.11 7.56 0.48
N ASN A 206 16.91 7.55 1.55
CA ASN A 206 16.63 8.24 2.83
C ASN A 206 15.28 7.88 3.48
N LYS A 207 14.80 6.63 3.31
CA LYS A 207 13.53 6.19 3.90
C LYS A 207 13.45 6.49 5.39
N ALA A 208 12.45 7.26 5.82
CA ALA A 208 12.20 7.52 7.24
C ALA A 208 11.94 6.19 7.99
N SER A 209 12.38 6.07 9.22
CA SER A 209 12.24 4.86 10.07
C SER A 209 13.36 3.81 10.01
N LEU A 210 14.54 4.14 9.50
CA LEU A 210 15.67 3.20 9.51
C LEU A 210 16.34 3.05 10.90
N GLY A 211 16.16 3.98 11.84
CA GLY A 211 17.00 4.10 13.03
C GLY A 211 16.36 3.86 14.40
N ALA A 212 15.03 3.76 14.53
CA ALA A 212 14.39 3.59 15.84
C ALA A 212 14.02 2.12 16.10
N GLU A 213 14.21 1.66 17.36
CA GLU A 213 13.66 0.38 17.83
C GLU A 213 12.13 0.36 17.64
N ALA A 214 11.55 -0.84 17.40
CA ALA A 214 10.14 -0.98 17.09
C ALA A 214 9.21 -0.40 18.16
N ALA A 215 9.55 -0.60 19.45
CA ALA A 215 8.77 -0.09 20.58
C ALA A 215 8.88 1.42 20.73
N GLU A 216 10.08 1.99 20.57
CA GLU A 216 10.32 3.45 20.61
C GLU A 216 9.61 4.14 19.45
N GLY A 217 9.66 3.55 18.25
CA GLY A 217 8.96 4.05 17.08
C GLY A 217 7.44 4.11 17.28
N LEU A 218 6.86 3.11 17.97
CA LEU A 218 5.43 3.07 18.29
C LEU A 218 5.04 4.13 19.31
N ALA A 219 5.86 4.31 20.37
CA ALA A 219 5.64 5.33 21.40
C ALA A 219 5.72 6.75 20.81
N MET A 220 6.71 7.00 19.94
CA MET A 220 6.87 8.29 19.26
C MET A 220 5.70 8.56 18.30
N LEU A 221 5.26 7.56 17.54
CA LEU A 221 4.08 7.66 16.68
C LEU A 221 2.83 8.01 17.46
N ASN A 222 2.58 7.34 18.59
CA ASN A 222 1.45 7.66 19.46
C ASN A 222 1.50 9.11 19.96
N LYS A 223 2.66 9.59 20.40
CA LYS A 223 2.84 10.97 20.85
C LYS A 223 2.55 11.97 19.72
N GLN A 224 3.03 11.71 18.52
CA GLN A 224 2.78 12.55 17.35
C GLN A 224 1.27 12.63 17.02
N LEU A 225 0.59 11.48 17.00
CA LEU A 225 -0.85 11.43 16.73
C LEU A 225 -1.67 12.13 17.82
N GLN A 226 -1.30 11.97 19.10
CA GLN A 226 -1.97 12.66 20.21
C GLN A 226 -1.83 14.18 20.09
N ALA A 227 -0.70 14.68 19.60
CA ALA A 227 -0.48 16.13 19.41
C ALA A 227 -1.46 16.76 18.40
N ILE A 228 -2.00 15.96 17.48
CA ILE A 228 -3.01 16.39 16.48
C ILE A 228 -4.43 15.89 16.81
N GLY A 229 -4.67 15.39 18.04
CA GLY A 229 -5.98 14.96 18.52
C GLY A 229 -6.40 13.54 18.08
N TYR A 230 -5.48 12.72 17.59
CA TYR A 230 -5.74 11.35 17.16
C TYR A 230 -5.10 10.32 18.11
N LYS A 231 -5.59 9.09 18.06
CA LYS A 231 -5.03 7.96 18.80
C LYS A 231 -5.00 6.69 17.94
N VAL A 232 -4.00 5.84 18.18
CA VAL A 232 -3.98 4.50 17.59
C VAL A 232 -5.03 3.63 18.27
N LEU A 233 -5.88 2.97 17.47
CA LEU A 233 -6.83 1.97 17.97
C LEU A 233 -6.19 0.59 17.83
N PRO A 234 -6.10 -0.20 18.91
CA PRO A 234 -5.56 -1.56 18.88
C PRO A 234 -6.62 -2.54 18.40
N THR A 235 -7.08 -2.36 17.17
CA THR A 235 -8.06 -3.24 16.51
C THR A 235 -7.39 -4.01 15.40
N ARG A 236 -8.07 -5.04 14.89
CA ARG A 236 -7.64 -5.78 13.71
C ARG A 236 -7.51 -4.88 12.47
N GLY A 237 -8.23 -3.75 12.45
CA GLY A 237 -8.18 -2.73 11.40
C GLY A 237 -8.80 -3.22 10.08
N ASP A 238 -9.88 -4.03 10.12
CA ASP A 238 -10.65 -4.34 8.93
C ASP A 238 -11.41 -3.10 8.43
N ALA A 239 -11.61 -3.02 7.12
CA ALA A 239 -12.46 -2.00 6.55
C ALA A 239 -13.90 -2.17 7.08
N PRO A 240 -14.62 -1.08 7.43
CA PRO A 240 -15.96 -1.16 8.03
C PRO A 240 -16.96 -1.99 7.24
N ASN A 241 -16.87 -1.98 5.91
CA ASN A 241 -17.74 -2.73 5.00
C ASN A 241 -17.06 -3.98 4.43
N GLY A 242 -15.94 -4.40 5.01
CA GLY A 242 -15.29 -5.66 4.66
C GLY A 242 -16.04 -6.82 5.28
N ASP A 243 -16.77 -7.60 4.49
CA ASP A 243 -17.25 -8.90 4.96
C ASP A 243 -16.03 -9.69 5.44
N ASN A 244 -16.05 -10.09 6.69
CA ASN A 244 -15.01 -10.95 7.23
C ASN A 244 -15.39 -12.40 6.91
N PRO A 245 -14.78 -13.04 5.90
CA PRO A 245 -15.15 -14.39 5.51
C PRO A 245 -14.84 -15.46 6.58
N PHE A 246 -14.25 -15.03 7.71
CA PHE A 246 -13.87 -15.91 8.84
C PHE A 246 -14.62 -15.55 10.15
N LYS A 247 -15.76 -14.83 10.03
CA LYS A 247 -16.72 -14.69 11.14
C LYS A 247 -17.73 -15.81 11.12
#